data_47d4f363bb5ab78447ff743fc5dca8d8
#
_entry.id   47d4f363bb5ab78447ff743fc5dca8d8
#
_cell.length_a   1.000
_cell.length_b   1.000
_cell.length_c   1.000
_cell.angle_alpha   90.00
_cell.angle_beta   90.00
_cell.angle_gamma   90.00
#
_symmetry.space_group_name_H-M   'P 1'
#
loop_
_entity.id
_entity.type
_entity.pdbx_description
1 polymer ?
#
loop_
_entity_poly.entity_id
_entity_poly.type
_entity_poly.pdbx_seq_one_letter_code
_entity_poly.pdbx_strand_id
1 'polypeptide(L)'
;YTGIIADSGRFLYDNTTTATLGAASFLYDCGIDRNKIHELLYRRPLNIVQAQGFVLSQFEVSEAGVAYFKMSKDVQDSYGLTTGTRSALVNTLANIEGIRVWVCFFENEDGRIRANIRSNGPIINEVAARFEGGGHPKASGAIVKAWDDCQALLDELEQVCHTYVKELN
;
A
#
# COMPACT_ATOMS: atom_id res chain seq x y z
N TYR A 1 9.18 13.80 17.97
CA TYR A 1 8.34 14.36 16.91
C TYR A 1 8.31 13.45 15.68
N THR A 2 9.46 13.01 15.18
CA THR A 2 9.56 12.09 14.01
C THR A 2 8.72 10.81 14.21
N GLY A 3 8.80 10.19 15.40
CA GLY A 3 7.98 9.03 15.75
C GLY A 3 6.47 9.34 15.72
N ILE A 4 6.06 10.49 16.26
CA ILE A 4 4.66 10.93 16.23
C ILE A 4 4.16 11.05 14.78
N ILE A 5 4.93 11.71 13.90
CA ILE A 5 4.59 11.88 12.48
C ILE A 5 4.50 10.53 11.77
N ALA A 6 5.42 9.61 12.03
CA ALA A 6 5.44 8.29 11.39
C ALA A 6 4.25 7.43 11.85
N ASP A 7 4.04 7.31 13.18
CA ASP A 7 3.01 6.44 13.78
C ASP A 7 1.57 6.95 13.56
N SER A 8 1.38 8.25 13.49
CA SER A 8 0.07 8.87 13.23
C SER A 8 -0.25 9.01 11.74
N GLY A 9 0.62 8.54 10.85
CA GLY A 9 0.49 8.78 9.42
C GLY A 9 0.34 10.26 9.08
N ARG A 10 1.13 11.11 9.73
CA ARG A 10 1.04 12.58 9.61
C ARG A 10 -0.27 13.15 10.15
N PHE A 11 -0.70 12.62 11.29
CA PHE A 11 -1.97 12.95 11.95
C PHE A 11 -3.23 12.53 11.19
N LEU A 12 -3.12 11.64 10.21
CA LEU A 12 -4.25 11.15 9.41
C LEU A 12 -4.90 9.89 9.97
N TYR A 13 -4.21 9.15 10.84
CA TYR A 13 -4.74 7.89 11.39
C TYR A 13 -5.60 8.12 12.62
N ASP A 14 -6.54 7.19 12.86
CA ASP A 14 -7.51 7.22 13.96
C ASP A 14 -6.88 7.23 15.37
N ASN A 15 -5.60 6.83 15.48
CA ASN A 15 -4.83 6.92 16.73
C ASN A 15 -4.36 8.34 17.05
N THR A 16 -4.62 9.32 16.20
CA THR A 16 -4.32 10.73 16.45
C THR A 16 -5.32 11.31 17.44
N THR A 17 -4.85 11.71 18.61
CA THR A 17 -5.67 12.28 19.69
C THR A 17 -5.26 13.71 20.01
N THR A 18 -6.04 14.39 20.85
CA THR A 18 -5.69 15.70 21.41
C THR A 18 -4.33 15.63 22.14
N ALA A 19 -4.05 14.53 22.85
CA ALA A 19 -2.76 14.34 23.51
C ALA A 19 -1.61 14.24 22.51
N THR A 20 -1.82 13.56 21.37
CA THR A 20 -0.85 13.47 20.27
C THR A 20 -0.50 14.85 19.72
N LEU A 21 -1.53 15.68 19.46
CA LEU A 21 -1.35 17.06 18.98
C LEU A 21 -0.69 17.96 20.03
N GLY A 22 -1.06 17.82 21.30
CA GLY A 22 -0.44 18.54 22.42
C GLY A 22 1.05 18.20 22.56
N ALA A 23 1.42 16.92 22.46
CA ALA A 23 2.81 16.49 22.47
C ALA A 23 3.60 17.06 21.29
N ALA A 24 3.02 17.10 20.10
CA ALA A 24 3.65 17.72 18.93
C ALA A 24 3.86 19.22 19.11
N SER A 25 2.87 19.94 19.67
CA SER A 25 2.97 21.37 20.00
C SER A 25 4.09 21.64 20.99
N PHE A 26 4.14 20.89 22.10
CA PHE A 26 5.20 21.00 23.10
C PHE A 26 6.60 20.80 22.49
N LEU A 27 6.76 19.82 21.60
CA LEU A 27 8.04 19.60 20.91
C LEU A 27 8.43 20.77 19.99
N TYR A 28 7.47 21.47 19.40
CA TYR A 28 7.73 22.68 18.64
C TYR A 28 8.29 23.79 19.54
N ASP A 29 7.71 23.96 20.72
CA ASP A 29 8.17 24.94 21.70
C ASP A 29 9.58 24.61 22.23
N CYS A 30 9.98 23.32 22.21
CA CYS A 30 11.34 22.90 22.51
C CYS A 30 12.37 23.27 21.44
N GLY A 31 11.94 23.90 20.32
CA GLY A 31 12.85 24.42 19.30
C GLY A 31 13.39 23.35 18.33
N ILE A 32 12.64 22.27 18.08
CA ILE A 32 13.03 21.28 17.10
C ILE A 32 13.08 21.90 15.68
N ASP A 33 14.06 21.49 14.87
CA ASP A 33 14.10 21.87 13.44
C ASP A 33 13.11 21.00 12.64
N ARG A 34 11.84 21.42 12.68
CA ARG A 34 10.76 20.72 11.97
C ARG A 34 11.00 20.67 10.45
N ASN A 35 11.56 21.73 9.87
CA ASN A 35 11.77 21.81 8.43
C ASN A 35 12.79 20.74 7.99
N LYS A 36 13.86 20.58 8.74
CA LYS A 36 14.86 19.54 8.51
C LYS A 36 14.28 18.14 8.66
N ILE A 37 13.46 17.93 9.69
CA ILE A 37 12.77 16.63 9.90
C ILE A 37 11.86 16.31 8.72
N HIS A 38 11.02 17.26 8.29
CA HIS A 38 10.11 17.05 7.15
C HIS A 38 10.87 16.84 5.85
N GLU A 39 11.93 17.63 5.56
CA GLU A 39 12.78 17.42 4.40
C GLU A 39 13.29 15.98 4.32
N LEU A 40 13.82 15.46 5.43
CA LEU A 40 14.35 14.09 5.49
C LEU A 40 13.25 13.01 5.35
N LEU A 41 12.10 13.21 5.99
CA LEU A 41 10.97 12.27 5.94
C LEU A 41 10.31 12.20 4.55
N TYR A 42 10.29 13.30 3.81
CA TYR A 42 9.62 13.37 2.50
C TYR A 42 10.56 13.20 1.31
N ARG A 43 11.86 13.15 1.56
CA ARG A 43 12.83 12.92 0.51
C ARG A 43 12.64 11.54 -0.12
N ARG A 44 12.39 11.52 -1.41
CA ARG A 44 12.21 10.29 -2.17
C ARG A 44 13.33 10.10 -3.19
N PRO A 45 13.92 8.91 -3.30
CA PRO A 45 14.84 8.60 -4.38
C PRO A 45 14.18 8.75 -5.76
N LEU A 46 14.90 9.28 -6.73
CA LEU A 46 14.36 9.54 -8.08
C LEU A 46 13.85 8.28 -8.75
N ASN A 47 14.56 7.16 -8.62
CA ASN A 47 14.15 5.88 -9.17
C ASN A 47 12.81 5.39 -8.60
N ILE A 48 12.53 5.63 -7.31
CA ILE A 48 11.23 5.31 -6.69
C ILE A 48 10.12 6.17 -7.30
N VAL A 49 10.37 7.46 -7.53
CA VAL A 49 9.38 8.35 -8.18
C VAL A 49 9.11 7.91 -9.63
N GLN A 50 10.14 7.51 -10.36
CA GLN A 50 10.00 6.97 -11.72
C GLN A 50 9.22 5.64 -11.73
N ALA A 51 9.50 4.73 -10.78
CA ALA A 51 8.74 3.49 -10.62
C ALA A 51 7.27 3.75 -10.24
N GLN A 52 6.98 4.77 -9.42
CA GLN A 52 5.59 5.21 -9.17
C GLN A 52 4.91 5.70 -10.44
N GLY A 53 5.62 6.44 -11.31
CA GLY A 53 5.10 6.84 -12.63
C GLY A 53 4.75 5.63 -13.50
N PHE A 54 5.58 4.59 -13.51
CA PHE A 54 5.26 3.33 -14.17
C PHE A 54 3.98 2.70 -13.60
N VAL A 55 3.86 2.58 -12.28
CA VAL A 55 2.65 2.04 -11.64
C VAL A 55 1.40 2.80 -12.08
N LEU A 56 1.44 4.15 -12.02
CA LEU A 56 0.31 5.00 -12.40
C LEU A 56 -0.04 4.94 -13.89
N SER A 57 0.88 4.53 -14.74
CA SER A 57 0.63 4.34 -16.18
C SER A 57 0.15 2.94 -16.57
N GLN A 58 0.31 1.95 -15.67
CA GLN A 58 0.06 0.54 -15.96
C GLN A 58 -0.98 -0.13 -15.06
N PHE A 59 -1.54 0.57 -14.07
CA PHE A 59 -2.53 -0.05 -13.21
C PHE A 59 -3.87 -0.22 -13.94
N GLU A 60 -4.57 -1.27 -13.57
CA GLU A 60 -5.91 -1.60 -14.04
C GLU A 60 -6.89 -1.52 -12.86
N VAL A 61 -8.16 -1.24 -13.14
CA VAL A 61 -9.23 -1.17 -12.13
C VAL A 61 -10.44 -1.94 -12.63
N SER A 62 -10.97 -2.82 -11.78
CA SER A 62 -12.22 -3.53 -12.06
C SER A 62 -13.44 -2.68 -11.69
N GLU A 63 -14.62 -3.06 -12.21
CA GLU A 63 -15.90 -2.41 -11.87
C GLU A 63 -16.22 -2.48 -10.37
N ALA A 64 -15.73 -3.50 -9.67
CA ALA A 64 -15.87 -3.65 -8.23
C ALA A 64 -15.00 -2.68 -7.41
N GLY A 65 -14.08 -1.95 -8.06
CA GLY A 65 -13.14 -1.05 -7.42
C GLY A 65 -11.89 -1.75 -6.86
N VAL A 66 -11.50 -2.87 -7.45
CA VAL A 66 -10.21 -3.53 -7.20
C VAL A 66 -9.20 -3.03 -8.22
N ALA A 67 -8.19 -2.30 -7.76
CA ALA A 67 -7.08 -1.85 -8.59
C ALA A 67 -5.89 -2.79 -8.47
N TYR A 68 -5.12 -2.98 -9.54
CA TYR A 68 -3.90 -3.75 -9.48
C TYR A 68 -2.87 -3.32 -10.51
N PHE A 69 -1.61 -3.65 -10.26
CA PHE A 69 -0.56 -3.63 -11.26
C PHE A 69 0.36 -4.85 -11.08
N LYS A 70 1.01 -5.22 -12.18
CA LYS A 70 1.97 -6.32 -12.23
C LYS A 70 3.36 -5.76 -12.54
N MET A 71 4.36 -6.18 -11.79
CA MET A 71 5.74 -5.75 -11.99
C MET A 71 6.67 -6.96 -12.00
N SER A 72 7.12 -7.34 -13.20
CA SER A 72 8.08 -8.42 -13.41
C SER A 72 9.43 -8.10 -12.79
N LYS A 73 10.27 -9.12 -12.59
CA LYS A 73 11.62 -8.93 -12.04
C LYS A 73 12.46 -7.98 -12.90
N ASP A 74 12.40 -8.11 -14.23
CA ASP A 74 13.14 -7.25 -15.15
C ASP A 74 12.73 -5.77 -15.03
N VAL A 75 11.43 -5.51 -14.89
CA VAL A 75 10.93 -4.14 -14.66
C VAL A 75 11.41 -3.60 -13.32
N GLN A 76 11.37 -4.41 -12.26
CA GLN A 76 11.90 -4.00 -10.96
C GLN A 76 13.38 -3.65 -11.02
N ASP A 77 14.17 -4.47 -11.71
CA ASP A 77 15.61 -4.27 -11.87
C ASP A 77 15.94 -3.02 -12.69
N SER A 78 15.14 -2.71 -13.72
CA SER A 78 15.30 -1.49 -14.51
C SER A 78 15.16 -0.20 -13.71
N TYR A 79 14.37 -0.25 -12.61
CA TYR A 79 14.24 0.86 -11.63
C TYR A 79 15.17 0.70 -10.41
N GLY A 80 16.03 -0.32 -10.37
CA GLY A 80 16.88 -0.58 -9.22
C GLY A 80 16.10 -0.87 -7.93
N LEU A 81 14.92 -1.51 -8.04
CA LEU A 81 14.11 -1.86 -6.89
C LEU A 81 14.64 -3.11 -6.20
N THR A 82 14.70 -3.04 -4.90
CA THR A 82 14.99 -4.20 -4.03
C THR A 82 13.73 -4.62 -3.29
N THR A 83 13.74 -5.79 -2.66
CA THR A 83 12.65 -6.25 -1.79
C THR A 83 12.28 -5.20 -0.73
N GLY A 84 13.27 -4.50 -0.16
CA GLY A 84 13.05 -3.45 0.84
C GLY A 84 12.41 -2.18 0.26
N THR A 85 12.73 -1.81 -0.98
CA THR A 85 12.23 -0.57 -1.61
C THR A 85 10.87 -0.73 -2.30
N ARG A 86 10.44 -1.96 -2.61
CA ARG A 86 9.09 -2.25 -3.18
C ARG A 86 7.96 -1.68 -2.31
N SER A 87 8.15 -1.65 -0.98
CA SER A 87 7.16 -1.12 -0.03
C SER A 87 6.79 0.34 -0.30
N ALA A 88 7.69 1.12 -0.89
CA ALA A 88 7.44 2.51 -1.27
C ALA A 88 6.39 2.65 -2.40
N LEU A 89 6.15 1.59 -3.17
CA LEU A 89 5.17 1.58 -4.26
C LEU A 89 3.77 1.14 -3.80
N VAL A 90 3.68 0.46 -2.66
CA VAL A 90 2.43 -0.21 -2.22
C VAL A 90 1.27 0.76 -2.06
N ASN A 91 1.52 1.98 -1.64
CA ASN A 91 0.49 3.00 -1.44
C ASN A 91 0.34 3.97 -2.63
N THR A 92 0.91 3.67 -3.79
CA THR A 92 0.79 4.52 -4.98
C THR A 92 -0.67 4.65 -5.46
N LEU A 93 -1.48 3.59 -5.25
CA LEU A 93 -2.90 3.55 -5.60
C LEU A 93 -3.83 3.87 -4.43
N ALA A 94 -3.29 4.34 -3.30
CA ALA A 94 -4.08 4.71 -2.14
C ALA A 94 -4.87 6.01 -2.39
N ASN A 95 -6.08 6.12 -1.79
CA ASN A 95 -6.91 7.32 -1.80
C ASN A 95 -7.32 7.81 -3.20
N ILE A 96 -7.39 6.91 -4.18
CA ILE A 96 -7.98 7.19 -5.49
C ILE A 96 -9.50 6.93 -5.39
N GLU A 97 -10.29 7.87 -5.86
CA GLU A 97 -11.75 7.73 -5.87
C GLU A 97 -12.18 6.49 -6.66
N GLY A 98 -13.12 5.73 -6.11
CA GLY A 98 -13.60 4.48 -6.71
C GLY A 98 -12.74 3.25 -6.40
N ILE A 99 -11.50 3.39 -5.93
CA ILE A 99 -10.64 2.26 -5.54
C ILE A 99 -10.89 1.92 -4.06
N ARG A 100 -11.35 0.70 -3.81
CA ARG A 100 -11.62 0.15 -2.47
C ARG A 100 -10.51 -0.76 -1.98
N VAL A 101 -9.98 -1.57 -2.89
CA VAL A 101 -8.88 -2.52 -2.64
C VAL A 101 -7.85 -2.33 -3.73
N TRP A 102 -6.56 -2.44 -3.39
CA TRP A 102 -5.53 -2.48 -4.41
C TRP A 102 -4.48 -3.54 -4.12
N VAL A 103 -3.96 -4.13 -5.20
CA VAL A 103 -2.98 -5.22 -5.19
C VAL A 103 -1.75 -4.83 -5.98
N CYS A 104 -0.60 -4.94 -5.33
CA CYS A 104 0.68 -4.75 -5.98
C CYS A 104 1.35 -6.11 -6.15
N PHE A 105 1.40 -6.62 -7.37
CA PHE A 105 2.04 -7.89 -7.70
C PHE A 105 3.51 -7.66 -8.08
N PHE A 106 4.42 -8.29 -7.35
CA PHE A 106 5.84 -8.26 -7.61
C PHE A 106 6.39 -9.67 -7.80
N GLU A 107 7.03 -9.91 -8.93
CA GLU A 107 7.75 -11.16 -9.15
C GLU A 107 8.99 -11.23 -8.25
N ASN A 108 9.16 -12.37 -7.58
CA ASN A 108 10.33 -12.67 -6.78
C ASN A 108 11.41 -13.36 -7.62
N GLU A 109 12.60 -13.51 -7.06
CA GLU A 109 13.74 -14.19 -7.73
C GLU A 109 13.48 -15.67 -8.00
N ASP A 110 12.62 -16.31 -7.24
CA ASP A 110 12.18 -17.71 -7.40
C ASP A 110 11.01 -17.87 -8.40
N GLY A 111 10.61 -16.82 -9.09
CA GLY A 111 9.49 -16.78 -10.05
C GLY A 111 8.12 -16.73 -9.42
N ARG A 112 7.97 -16.87 -8.10
CA ARG A 112 6.68 -16.68 -7.43
C ARG A 112 6.32 -15.21 -7.33
N ILE A 113 5.02 -14.93 -7.25
CA ILE A 113 4.50 -13.56 -7.24
C ILE A 113 4.08 -13.18 -5.81
N ARG A 114 4.71 -12.16 -5.27
CA ARG A 114 4.28 -11.52 -4.03
C ARG A 114 3.17 -10.53 -4.30
N ALA A 115 1.99 -10.75 -3.73
CA ALA A 115 0.88 -9.80 -3.73
C ALA A 115 0.87 -9.00 -2.41
N ASN A 116 1.02 -7.68 -2.49
CA ASN A 116 0.76 -6.78 -1.36
C ASN A 116 -0.63 -6.19 -1.53
N ILE A 117 -1.53 -6.49 -0.60
CA ILE A 117 -2.95 -6.14 -0.67
C ILE A 117 -3.23 -5.05 0.36
N ARG A 118 -3.96 -4.02 -0.05
CA ARG A 118 -4.41 -2.92 0.80
C ARG A 118 -5.88 -2.63 0.57
N SER A 119 -6.54 -2.06 1.58
CA SER A 119 -7.97 -1.75 1.53
C SER A 119 -8.30 -0.44 2.25
N ASN A 120 -9.23 0.31 1.68
CA ASN A 120 -9.88 1.48 2.28
C ASN A 120 -11.27 1.16 2.87
N GLY A 121 -11.62 -0.12 3.05
CA GLY A 121 -12.92 -0.51 3.61
C GLY A 121 -13.03 -2.01 3.82
N PRO A 122 -13.11 -2.81 2.75
CA PRO A 122 -13.27 -4.25 2.82
C PRO A 122 -12.19 -4.96 3.67
N ILE A 123 -12.58 -6.04 4.35
CA ILE A 123 -11.66 -6.90 5.11
C ILE A 123 -11.00 -7.88 4.14
N ILE A 124 -9.68 -7.89 4.04
CA ILE A 124 -8.92 -8.61 3.01
C ILE A 124 -8.00 -9.72 3.54
N ASN A 125 -7.75 -9.78 4.84
CA ASN A 125 -6.80 -10.74 5.43
C ASN A 125 -7.26 -12.20 5.30
N GLU A 126 -8.57 -12.45 5.26
CA GLU A 126 -9.11 -13.79 5.05
C GLU A 126 -8.88 -14.28 3.61
N VAL A 127 -8.98 -13.37 2.62
CA VAL A 127 -8.60 -13.67 1.25
C VAL A 127 -7.11 -13.99 1.18
N ALA A 128 -6.26 -13.13 1.75
CA ALA A 128 -4.82 -13.35 1.76
C ALA A 128 -4.42 -14.71 2.38
N ALA A 129 -5.13 -15.16 3.43
CA ALA A 129 -4.87 -16.43 4.10
C ALA A 129 -5.11 -17.66 3.18
N ARG A 130 -6.01 -17.54 2.19
CA ARG A 130 -6.25 -18.62 1.21
C ARG A 130 -5.14 -18.72 0.15
N PHE A 131 -4.28 -17.68 0.02
CA PHE A 131 -3.17 -17.62 -0.93
C PHE A 131 -1.81 -17.56 -0.24
N GLU A 132 -1.52 -18.51 0.64
CA GLU A 132 -0.25 -18.61 1.38
C GLU A 132 0.19 -17.29 2.05
N GLY A 133 -0.77 -16.57 2.62
CA GLY A 133 -0.55 -15.24 3.15
C GLY A 133 -1.26 -14.95 4.46
N GLY A 134 -1.49 -13.66 4.70
CA GLY A 134 -2.17 -13.15 5.88
C GLY A 134 -1.79 -11.70 6.16
N GLY A 135 -2.14 -11.22 7.34
CA GLY A 135 -1.86 -9.86 7.78
C GLY A 135 -3.02 -9.23 8.53
N HIS A 136 -3.08 -7.91 8.50
CA HIS A 136 -4.15 -7.13 9.12
C HIS A 136 -5.39 -7.02 8.20
N PRO A 137 -6.57 -6.73 8.75
CA PRO A 137 -7.82 -6.61 7.98
C PRO A 137 -7.74 -5.70 6.76
N LYS A 138 -6.92 -4.64 6.79
CA LYS A 138 -6.77 -3.66 5.69
C LYS A 138 -5.37 -3.63 5.06
N ALA A 139 -4.45 -4.48 5.52
CA ALA A 139 -3.07 -4.51 5.04
C ALA A 139 -2.50 -5.93 5.14
N SER A 140 -2.60 -6.67 4.07
CA SER A 140 -2.21 -8.08 3.99
C SER A 140 -1.25 -8.35 2.84
N GLY A 141 -0.68 -9.53 2.85
CA GLY A 141 0.15 -10.01 1.75
C GLY A 141 -0.15 -11.47 1.46
N ALA A 142 0.03 -11.86 0.21
CA ALA A 142 -0.17 -13.22 -0.28
C ALA A 142 0.98 -13.64 -1.20
N ILE A 143 1.07 -14.92 -1.50
CA ILE A 143 1.96 -15.47 -2.52
C ILE A 143 1.11 -16.26 -3.51
N VAL A 144 1.29 -15.99 -4.79
CA VAL A 144 0.75 -16.82 -5.88
C VAL A 144 1.91 -17.42 -6.69
N LYS A 145 1.66 -18.59 -7.29
CA LYS A 145 2.75 -19.38 -7.89
C LYS A 145 3.25 -18.81 -9.21
N ALA A 146 2.32 -18.27 -10.01
CA ALA A 146 2.61 -17.73 -11.32
C ALA A 146 1.67 -16.54 -11.65
N TRP A 147 1.95 -15.84 -12.75
CA TRP A 147 1.14 -14.71 -13.21
C TRP A 147 -0.32 -15.10 -13.52
N ASP A 148 -0.55 -16.30 -14.04
CA ASP A 148 -1.89 -16.80 -14.37
C ASP A 148 -2.75 -17.02 -13.10
N ASP A 149 -2.12 -17.30 -11.95
CA ASP A 149 -2.81 -17.49 -10.69
C ASP A 149 -3.26 -16.16 -10.04
N CYS A 150 -2.76 -15.01 -10.53
CA CYS A 150 -3.14 -13.71 -9.98
C CYS A 150 -4.64 -13.42 -10.15
N GLN A 151 -5.26 -13.93 -11.23
CA GLN A 151 -6.67 -13.70 -11.49
C GLN A 151 -7.56 -14.29 -10.39
N ALA A 152 -7.25 -15.50 -9.90
CA ALA A 152 -8.02 -16.11 -8.82
C ALA A 152 -8.02 -15.27 -7.53
N LEU A 153 -6.89 -14.63 -7.21
CA LEU A 153 -6.83 -13.70 -6.06
C LEU A 153 -7.68 -12.44 -6.31
N LEU A 154 -7.64 -11.89 -7.53
CA LEU A 154 -8.43 -10.71 -7.89
C LEU A 154 -9.92 -10.99 -7.85
N ASP A 155 -10.36 -12.14 -8.36
CA ASP A 155 -11.77 -12.56 -8.36
C ASP A 155 -12.33 -12.65 -6.93
N GLU A 156 -11.56 -13.20 -5.99
CA GLU A 156 -11.96 -13.25 -4.59
C GLU A 156 -12.03 -11.86 -3.93
N LEU A 157 -11.11 -10.96 -4.25
CA LEU A 157 -11.15 -9.59 -3.76
C LEU A 157 -12.33 -8.80 -4.33
N GLU A 158 -12.71 -9.05 -5.58
CA GLU A 158 -13.91 -8.46 -6.19
C GLU A 158 -15.19 -8.91 -5.45
N GLN A 159 -15.29 -10.20 -5.10
CA GLN A 159 -16.42 -10.70 -4.31
C GLN A 159 -16.53 -10.00 -2.96
N VAL A 160 -15.40 -9.78 -2.28
CA VAL A 160 -15.35 -9.03 -1.02
C VAL A 160 -15.79 -7.57 -1.22
N CYS A 161 -15.36 -6.91 -2.30
CA CYS A 161 -15.78 -5.55 -2.64
C CYS A 161 -17.29 -5.47 -2.94
N HIS A 162 -17.85 -6.44 -3.68
CA HIS A 162 -19.29 -6.51 -3.96
C HIS A 162 -20.11 -6.70 -2.69
N THR A 163 -19.66 -7.54 -1.77
CA THR A 163 -20.33 -7.76 -0.47
C THR A 163 -20.32 -6.49 0.36
N TYR A 164 -19.14 -5.85 0.47
CA TYR A 164 -18.97 -4.61 1.21
C TYR A 164 -19.89 -3.48 0.73
N VAL A 165 -20.05 -3.32 -0.59
CA VAL A 165 -20.96 -2.29 -1.15
C VAL A 165 -22.43 -2.57 -0.81
N LYS A 166 -22.83 -3.85 -0.78
CA LYS A 166 -24.22 -4.23 -0.39
C LYS A 166 -24.51 -3.95 1.08
N GLU A 167 -23.52 -4.01 1.95
CA GLU A 167 -23.67 -3.72 3.38
C GLU A 167 -23.72 -2.22 3.68
N LEU A 168 -23.26 -1.36 2.76
CA LEU A 168 -23.29 0.09 2.91
C LEU A 168 -24.61 0.73 2.42
N ASN A 169 -25.40 0.00 1.62
CA ASN A 169 -26.67 0.44 1.04
C ASN A 169 -27.86 -0.18 1.79
#